data_bde02be4517356c3a4f8fc88b977ac25
#
_entry.id   bde02be4517356c3a4f8fc88b977ac25
#
_cell.length_a   1.000
_cell.length_b   1.000
_cell.length_c   1.000
_cell.angle_alpha   90.00
_cell.angle_beta   90.00
_cell.angle_gamma   90.00
#
_symmetry.space_group_name_H-M   'P 1'
#
loop_
_entity.id
_entity.type
_entity.pdbx_description
1 polymer ?
#
loop_
_entity_poly.entity_id
_entity_poly.type
_entity_poly.pdbx_seq_one_letter_code
_entity_poly.pdbx_strand_id
1 'polypeptide(L)'
;MAPTHSPIGLKRLLAAMALVGASAAWASSQDLADVPDLKTGLAAIQSQALALKSEAAPAPQEPIEGSHRLGHSLPPVESKEAPDISSYPVRGIDVSHYDGNIRWDKVKAAGVSFAFIKATEGGGYVDNTFQANWQGASSVGIAKGAYHFYNFCKTGAEQADNFIKTVPREDGVLPMVIDLELSNDCSHLPAKPAFLNDLAAFVAKVKAAYGLTPILYINLGIYDEYLKGASAGYKLWIADPSHTAPHMPDGESWAFWQYSWHGTVPGIGAEVDLNVFNGDAQALSRLAQP
;
A
#
# COMPACT_ATOMS: atom_id res chain seq x y z
N MET A 1 32.80 33.92 -34.23
CA MET A 1 33.24 32.56 -34.59
C MET A 1 33.19 31.73 -33.34
N ALA A 2 32.19 30.90 -33.19
CA ALA A 2 32.02 29.98 -32.05
C ALA A 2 32.59 28.57 -32.44
N PRO A 3 33.24 27.86 -31.54
CA PRO A 3 33.79 26.52 -31.88
C PRO A 3 32.68 25.51 -31.85
N THR A 4 32.58 24.73 -32.91
CA THR A 4 31.68 23.58 -33.07
C THR A 4 32.19 22.39 -32.27
N HIS A 5 31.44 21.94 -31.28
CA HIS A 5 31.73 20.68 -30.57
C HIS A 5 31.30 19.47 -31.42
N SER A 6 32.24 18.60 -31.70
CA SER A 6 32.09 17.37 -32.48
C SER A 6 31.32 16.30 -31.69
N PRO A 7 30.38 15.52 -32.30
CA PRO A 7 29.53 14.55 -31.60
C PRO A 7 30.22 13.19 -31.29
N ILE A 8 31.55 13.10 -31.39
CA ILE A 8 32.30 11.84 -31.24
C ILE A 8 32.47 11.41 -29.77
N GLY A 9 32.44 12.36 -28.82
CA GLY A 9 32.63 12.05 -27.39
C GLY A 9 31.46 11.29 -26.74
N LEU A 10 30.23 11.56 -27.16
CA LEU A 10 29.03 10.98 -26.53
C LEU A 10 28.81 9.49 -26.89
N LYS A 11 29.19 9.07 -28.11
CA LYS A 11 29.07 7.68 -28.55
C LYS A 11 30.07 6.74 -27.89
N ARG A 12 31.23 7.25 -27.46
CA ARG A 12 32.25 6.45 -26.74
C ARG A 12 31.90 6.28 -25.26
N LEU A 13 31.19 7.23 -24.65
CA LEU A 13 30.71 7.12 -23.25
C LEU A 13 29.60 6.08 -23.11
N LEU A 14 28.67 6.01 -24.08
CA LEU A 14 27.60 5.02 -24.12
C LEU A 14 28.10 3.58 -24.38
N ALA A 15 29.19 3.41 -25.11
CA ALA A 15 29.84 2.10 -25.33
C ALA A 15 30.52 1.57 -24.04
N ALA A 16 31.03 2.46 -23.18
CA ALA A 16 31.64 2.06 -21.90
C ALA A 16 30.57 1.64 -20.87
N MET A 17 29.36 2.23 -20.90
CA MET A 17 28.26 1.80 -20.04
C MET A 17 27.63 0.46 -20.42
N ALA A 18 27.67 0.08 -21.71
CA ALA A 18 27.16 -1.21 -22.16
C ALA A 18 28.12 -2.38 -21.84
N LEU A 19 29.38 -2.12 -21.54
CA LEU A 19 30.40 -3.13 -21.20
C LEU A 19 30.42 -3.49 -19.69
N VAL A 20 29.79 -2.70 -18.82
CA VAL A 20 29.74 -2.98 -17.38
C VAL A 20 28.56 -3.88 -17.01
N GLY A 21 27.59 -4.07 -17.91
CA GLY A 21 26.38 -4.88 -17.66
C GLY A 21 26.39 -6.30 -18.23
N ALA A 22 27.45 -6.73 -18.95
CA ALA A 22 27.51 -8.06 -19.54
C ALA A 22 28.87 -8.72 -19.27
N SER A 23 28.87 -9.70 -18.41
CA SER A 23 29.92 -10.70 -18.16
C SER A 23 31.30 -10.18 -17.70
N ALA A 24 31.53 -10.27 -16.40
CA ALA A 24 32.82 -10.23 -15.76
C ALA A 24 33.65 -11.47 -16.15
N ALA A 25 34.32 -11.44 -17.29
CA ALA A 25 35.45 -12.29 -17.60
C ALA A 25 36.27 -11.63 -18.74
N TRP A 26 37.59 -11.43 -18.46
CA TRP A 26 38.62 -11.08 -19.42
C TRP A 26 38.80 -9.57 -19.71
N ALA A 27 39.28 -8.84 -18.73
CA ALA A 27 40.28 -7.79 -18.92
C ALA A 27 41.10 -7.69 -17.62
N SER A 28 42.39 -7.88 -17.68
CA SER A 28 43.24 -7.74 -16.50
C SER A 28 43.31 -6.28 -16.10
N SER A 29 43.41 -6.01 -14.79
CA SER A 29 43.40 -4.67 -14.18
C SER A 29 44.62 -3.79 -14.61
N GLN A 30 45.48 -4.23 -15.53
CA GLN A 30 46.65 -3.50 -16.00
C GLN A 30 46.40 -2.72 -17.29
N ASP A 31 45.42 -3.09 -18.13
CA ASP A 31 45.17 -2.45 -19.41
C ASP A 31 44.34 -1.15 -19.36
N LEU A 32 43.84 -0.79 -18.18
CA LEU A 32 43.02 0.42 -17.98
C LEU A 32 43.79 1.58 -17.31
N ALA A 33 45.09 1.37 -17.04
CA ALA A 33 45.86 2.30 -16.18
C ALA A 33 46.33 3.58 -16.91
N ASP A 34 46.34 3.61 -18.25
CA ASP A 34 47.01 4.66 -19.02
C ASP A 34 46.08 5.60 -19.83
N VAL A 35 44.80 5.72 -19.48
CA VAL A 35 43.88 6.70 -20.08
C VAL A 35 43.59 7.79 -19.07
N PRO A 36 44.19 8.99 -19.15
CA PRO A 36 44.04 10.05 -18.15
C PRO A 36 42.61 10.50 -17.92
N ASP A 37 41.77 10.43 -18.94
CA ASP A 37 40.36 10.86 -18.92
C ASP A 37 39.44 9.87 -18.19
N LEU A 38 39.84 8.60 -18.11
CA LEU A 38 39.10 7.56 -17.41
C LEU A 38 39.26 7.65 -15.88
N LYS A 39 40.44 8.06 -15.38
CA LYS A 39 40.68 8.23 -13.95
C LYS A 39 39.87 9.37 -13.36
N THR A 40 39.76 10.47 -14.09
CA THR A 40 38.94 11.62 -13.66
C THR A 40 37.44 11.27 -13.70
N GLY A 41 36.97 10.54 -14.69
CA GLY A 41 35.60 10.05 -14.81
C GLY A 41 35.21 9.05 -13.71
N LEU A 42 36.11 8.09 -13.40
CA LEU A 42 35.85 7.12 -12.31
C LEU A 42 35.84 7.78 -10.93
N ALA A 43 36.72 8.73 -10.66
CA ALA A 43 36.72 9.48 -9.40
C ALA A 43 35.43 10.30 -9.22
N ALA A 44 34.91 10.91 -10.27
CA ALA A 44 33.64 11.62 -10.26
C ALA A 44 32.44 10.69 -10.02
N ILE A 45 32.43 9.52 -10.67
CA ILE A 45 31.37 8.50 -10.47
C ILE A 45 31.45 7.91 -9.06
N GLN A 46 32.65 7.66 -8.52
CA GLN A 46 32.83 7.17 -7.16
C GLN A 46 32.42 8.22 -6.12
N SER A 47 32.71 9.50 -6.34
CA SER A 47 32.28 10.57 -5.44
C SER A 47 30.76 10.78 -5.50
N GLN A 48 30.14 10.69 -6.66
CA GLN A 48 28.67 10.71 -6.78
C GLN A 48 28.00 9.48 -6.16
N ALA A 49 28.59 8.30 -6.30
CA ALA A 49 28.08 7.07 -5.66
C ALA A 49 28.26 7.11 -4.13
N LEU A 50 29.31 7.79 -3.63
CA LEU A 50 29.49 8.04 -2.19
C LEU A 50 28.49 9.09 -1.67
N ALA A 51 28.24 10.14 -2.44
CA ALA A 51 27.23 11.14 -2.12
C ALA A 51 25.82 10.56 -2.08
N LEU A 52 25.47 9.68 -3.04
CA LEU A 52 24.20 8.94 -3.05
C LEU A 52 24.09 7.92 -1.90
N LYS A 53 25.19 7.40 -1.39
CA LYS A 53 25.20 6.53 -0.19
C LYS A 53 25.19 7.32 1.12
N SER A 54 25.59 8.60 1.13
CA SER A 54 25.53 9.47 2.31
C SER A 54 24.19 10.17 2.48
N GLU A 55 23.34 10.23 1.44
CA GLU A 55 21.90 10.37 1.60
C GLU A 55 21.34 9.02 2.03
N ALA A 56 21.69 8.62 3.25
CA ALA A 56 21.00 7.53 3.90
C ALA A 56 19.50 7.83 3.82
N ALA A 57 18.75 6.86 3.31
CA ALA A 57 17.29 6.89 3.45
C ALA A 57 16.98 7.33 4.90
N PRO A 58 16.04 8.28 5.10
CA PRO A 58 15.67 8.66 6.45
C PRO A 58 15.43 7.38 7.25
N ALA A 59 16.00 7.31 8.44
CA ALA A 59 15.76 6.18 9.34
C ALA A 59 14.26 5.91 9.35
N PRO A 60 13.82 4.63 9.38
CA PRO A 60 12.41 4.32 9.51
C PRO A 60 11.88 5.18 10.66
N GLN A 61 10.93 6.07 10.34
CA GLN A 61 10.27 6.83 11.38
C GLN A 61 9.57 5.81 12.26
N GLU A 62 9.87 5.83 13.54
CA GLU A 62 9.14 5.03 14.52
C GLU A 62 7.66 5.23 14.28
N PRO A 63 6.83 4.16 14.33
CA PRO A 63 5.39 4.30 14.20
C PRO A 63 4.93 5.32 15.23
N ILE A 64 4.15 6.30 14.79
CA ILE A 64 3.52 7.21 15.74
C ILE A 64 2.56 6.35 16.54
N GLU A 65 2.95 6.04 17.78
CA GLU A 65 2.12 5.26 18.70
C GLU A 65 0.72 5.87 18.72
N GLY A 66 -0.29 5.13 18.27
CA GLY A 66 -1.69 5.52 18.31
C GLY A 66 -2.37 5.80 16.96
N SER A 67 -1.68 5.69 15.80
CA SER A 67 -2.28 6.04 14.51
C SER A 67 -3.43 5.13 14.08
N HIS A 68 -3.56 3.94 14.62
CA HIS A 68 -4.64 2.99 14.30
C HIS A 68 -5.90 3.10 15.15
N ARG A 69 -5.85 3.78 16.31
CA ARG A 69 -7.01 3.84 17.22
C ARG A 69 -7.60 5.23 17.39
N LEU A 70 -7.07 6.25 16.76
CA LEU A 70 -7.41 7.64 17.05
C LEU A 70 -8.02 8.43 15.87
N GLY A 71 -8.29 7.79 14.73
CA GLY A 71 -9.06 8.39 13.62
C GLY A 71 -10.53 8.61 13.92
N HIS A 72 -10.98 8.21 15.09
CA HIS A 72 -12.37 8.35 15.50
C HIS A 72 -12.51 9.53 16.47
N SER A 73 -13.35 10.46 16.15
CA SER A 73 -14.04 11.28 17.15
C SER A 73 -14.90 10.33 18.01
N LEU A 74 -14.31 9.74 19.06
CA LEU A 74 -14.74 8.59 19.83
C LEU A 74 -14.95 7.35 18.94
N PRO A 75 -14.24 6.24 19.18
CA PRO A 75 -14.48 5.02 18.43
C PRO A 75 -15.98 4.71 18.53
N PRO A 76 -16.67 4.40 17.43
CA PRO A 76 -18.02 3.90 17.52
C PRO A 76 -17.97 2.71 18.46
N VAL A 77 -18.85 2.70 19.45
CA VAL A 77 -18.95 1.59 20.40
C VAL A 77 -19.40 0.39 19.60
N GLU A 78 -18.64 -0.71 19.62
CA GLU A 78 -19.09 -1.94 18.99
C GLU A 78 -20.48 -2.33 19.49
N SER A 79 -21.29 -2.86 18.60
CA SER A 79 -22.62 -3.36 18.96
C SER A 79 -22.51 -4.42 20.06
N LYS A 80 -23.35 -4.35 21.05
CA LYS A 80 -23.50 -5.40 22.07
C LYS A 80 -24.13 -6.68 21.51
N GLU A 81 -24.82 -6.57 20.39
CA GLU A 81 -25.39 -7.70 19.67
C GLU A 81 -24.38 -8.20 18.65
N ALA A 82 -24.25 -9.52 18.56
CA ALA A 82 -23.35 -10.14 17.59
C ALA A 82 -23.79 -9.76 16.16
N PRO A 83 -22.84 -9.41 15.27
CA PRO A 83 -23.16 -9.11 13.88
C PRO A 83 -23.71 -10.36 13.18
N ASP A 84 -24.74 -10.18 12.35
CA ASP A 84 -25.27 -11.28 11.53
C ASP A 84 -24.42 -11.45 10.26
N ILE A 85 -23.41 -12.31 10.37
CA ILE A 85 -22.53 -12.65 9.26
C ILE A 85 -22.91 -13.97 8.59
N SER A 86 -24.06 -14.55 8.90
CA SER A 86 -24.49 -15.88 8.41
C SER A 86 -24.65 -15.94 6.89
N SER A 87 -25.05 -14.83 6.27
CA SER A 87 -25.21 -14.71 4.83
C SER A 87 -23.93 -14.38 4.06
N TYR A 88 -22.79 -14.19 4.75
CA TYR A 88 -21.51 -13.84 4.13
C TYR A 88 -20.49 -14.99 4.28
N PRO A 89 -20.41 -15.91 3.31
CA PRO A 89 -19.56 -17.09 3.44
C PRO A 89 -18.06 -16.80 3.30
N VAL A 90 -17.69 -15.65 2.73
CA VAL A 90 -16.29 -15.27 2.46
C VAL A 90 -15.82 -14.33 3.57
N ARG A 91 -14.99 -14.86 4.48
CA ARG A 91 -14.49 -14.16 5.66
C ARG A 91 -13.05 -13.77 5.48
N GLY A 92 -12.65 -12.63 6.02
CA GLY A 92 -11.30 -12.10 5.97
C GLY A 92 -10.89 -11.35 7.20
N ILE A 93 -9.66 -10.89 7.16
CA ILE A 93 -9.03 -10.05 8.18
C ILE A 93 -8.31 -8.91 7.50
N ASP A 94 -8.04 -7.84 8.24
CA ASP A 94 -6.99 -6.92 7.85
C ASP A 94 -5.95 -6.82 8.98
N VAL A 95 -4.69 -6.64 8.57
CA VAL A 95 -3.56 -6.78 9.48
C VAL A 95 -2.46 -5.77 9.21
N SER A 96 -1.70 -5.46 10.26
CA SER A 96 -0.54 -4.58 10.26
C SER A 96 0.52 -5.10 11.23
N HIS A 97 1.55 -4.29 11.49
CA HIS A 97 2.56 -4.61 12.50
C HIS A 97 2.00 -4.75 13.93
N TYR A 98 0.82 -4.20 14.21
CA TYR A 98 0.18 -4.33 15.53
C TYR A 98 -0.30 -5.75 15.85
N ASP A 99 -0.50 -6.59 14.82
CA ASP A 99 -0.94 -7.98 14.98
C ASP A 99 0.22 -8.93 15.29
N GLY A 100 1.44 -8.42 15.28
CA GLY A 100 2.65 -9.18 15.61
C GLY A 100 2.98 -10.28 14.60
N ASN A 101 3.49 -11.40 15.10
CA ASN A 101 3.86 -12.53 14.25
C ASN A 101 2.65 -13.42 13.96
N ILE A 102 2.28 -13.54 12.71
CA ILE A 102 1.09 -14.27 12.27
C ILE A 102 1.48 -15.68 11.78
N ARG A 103 0.77 -16.68 12.29
CA ARG A 103 0.83 -18.08 11.85
C ARG A 103 -0.21 -18.30 10.75
N TRP A 104 0.13 -17.96 9.52
CA TRP A 104 -0.77 -17.99 8.38
C TRP A 104 -1.37 -19.35 8.09
N ASP A 105 -0.67 -20.45 8.40
CA ASP A 105 -1.18 -21.83 8.35
C ASP A 105 -2.41 -22.02 9.25
N LYS A 106 -2.39 -21.46 10.45
CA LYS A 106 -3.51 -21.53 11.40
C LYS A 106 -4.63 -20.59 11.01
N VAL A 107 -4.29 -19.38 10.50
CA VAL A 107 -5.26 -18.43 10.00
C VAL A 107 -6.07 -19.03 8.85
N LYS A 108 -5.40 -19.71 7.90
CA LYS A 108 -6.07 -20.43 6.82
C LYS A 108 -6.95 -21.56 7.33
N ALA A 109 -6.45 -22.35 8.27
CA ALA A 109 -7.21 -23.44 8.89
C ALA A 109 -8.44 -22.96 9.68
N ALA A 110 -8.44 -21.72 10.16
CA ALA A 110 -9.57 -21.07 10.81
C ALA A 110 -10.66 -20.57 9.82
N GLY A 111 -10.47 -20.78 8.51
CA GLY A 111 -11.46 -20.44 7.48
C GLY A 111 -11.33 -19.04 6.90
N VAL A 112 -10.23 -18.32 7.18
CA VAL A 112 -9.96 -17.02 6.57
C VAL A 112 -9.67 -17.20 5.08
N SER A 113 -10.44 -16.50 4.24
CA SER A 113 -10.40 -16.58 2.79
C SER A 113 -9.59 -15.48 2.15
N PHE A 114 -9.59 -14.27 2.76
CA PHE A 114 -8.84 -13.12 2.25
C PHE A 114 -8.21 -12.32 3.39
N ALA A 115 -7.17 -11.54 3.06
CA ALA A 115 -6.52 -10.61 3.97
C ALA A 115 -6.13 -9.32 3.26
N PHE A 116 -6.41 -8.17 3.88
CA PHE A 116 -5.80 -6.91 3.52
C PHE A 116 -4.64 -6.61 4.47
N ILE A 117 -3.49 -6.23 3.91
CA ILE A 117 -2.23 -6.13 4.65
C ILE A 117 -1.70 -4.70 4.54
N LYS A 118 -1.45 -4.04 5.67
CA LYS A 118 -0.86 -2.70 5.68
C LYS A 118 0.48 -2.72 4.99
N ALA A 119 0.63 -1.86 3.98
CA ALA A 119 1.89 -1.70 3.28
C ALA A 119 2.57 -0.39 3.66
N THR A 120 1.83 0.71 3.63
CA THR A 120 2.39 2.05 3.79
C THR A 120 1.40 3.00 4.47
N GLU A 121 1.94 4.12 4.94
CA GLU A 121 1.18 5.24 5.46
C GLU A 121 1.81 6.56 5.00
N GLY A 122 0.99 7.54 4.63
CA GLY A 122 1.47 8.85 4.19
C GLY A 122 2.56 8.78 3.13
N GLY A 123 3.42 9.78 3.07
CA GLY A 123 4.44 9.91 2.02
C GLY A 123 5.71 9.06 2.22
N GLY A 124 5.92 8.37 3.36
CA GLY A 124 7.21 7.73 3.61
C GLY A 124 7.23 6.54 4.56
N TYR A 125 6.18 6.30 5.34
CA TYR A 125 6.14 5.15 6.24
C TYR A 125 5.87 3.85 5.47
N VAL A 126 6.60 2.79 5.85
CA VAL A 126 6.43 1.42 5.34
C VAL A 126 6.22 0.51 6.55
N ASP A 127 5.15 -0.28 6.53
CA ASP A 127 4.90 -1.27 7.60
C ASP A 127 5.98 -2.33 7.60
N ASN A 128 6.66 -2.50 8.73
CA ASN A 128 7.82 -3.39 8.85
C ASN A 128 7.47 -4.87 8.78
N THR A 129 6.19 -5.24 8.94
CA THR A 129 5.70 -6.62 8.82
C THR A 129 5.11 -6.92 7.44
N PHE A 130 4.94 -5.89 6.57
CA PHE A 130 4.27 -6.04 5.28
C PHE A 130 4.80 -7.21 4.47
N GLN A 131 6.11 -7.26 4.24
CA GLN A 131 6.72 -8.29 3.40
C GLN A 131 6.51 -9.71 3.96
N ALA A 132 6.63 -9.87 5.28
CA ALA A 132 6.41 -11.17 5.95
C ALA A 132 4.95 -11.61 5.83
N ASN A 133 4.00 -10.70 6.08
CA ASN A 133 2.57 -10.97 5.98
C ASN A 133 2.13 -11.22 4.54
N TRP A 134 2.67 -10.45 3.59
CA TRP A 134 2.41 -10.62 2.16
C TRP A 134 2.81 -12.00 1.65
N GLN A 135 4.01 -12.46 2.01
CA GLN A 135 4.50 -13.79 1.66
C GLN A 135 3.77 -14.89 2.43
N GLY A 136 3.49 -14.66 3.71
CA GLY A 136 2.79 -15.61 4.56
C GLY A 136 1.39 -15.93 4.06
N ALA A 137 0.58 -14.93 3.72
CA ALA A 137 -0.75 -15.10 3.15
C ALA A 137 -0.69 -15.86 1.80
N SER A 138 0.27 -15.49 0.93
CA SER A 138 0.51 -16.19 -0.34
C SER A 138 0.79 -17.68 -0.15
N SER A 139 1.67 -18.01 0.81
CA SER A 139 2.17 -19.36 1.00
C SER A 139 1.08 -20.38 1.34
N VAL A 140 -0.04 -19.92 1.87
CA VAL A 140 -1.19 -20.75 2.26
C VAL A 140 -2.43 -20.53 1.37
N GLY A 141 -2.32 -19.74 0.29
CA GLY A 141 -3.41 -19.50 -0.65
C GLY A 141 -4.56 -18.70 -0.05
N ILE A 142 -4.28 -17.72 0.82
CA ILE A 142 -5.22 -16.67 1.22
C ILE A 142 -5.18 -15.59 0.15
N ALA A 143 -6.35 -15.19 -0.39
CA ALA A 143 -6.45 -14.07 -1.30
C ALA A 143 -6.00 -12.79 -0.57
N LYS A 144 -5.09 -12.03 -1.16
CA LYS A 144 -4.48 -10.88 -0.47
C LYS A 144 -4.61 -9.59 -1.28
N GLY A 145 -4.70 -8.46 -0.58
CA GLY A 145 -4.55 -7.12 -1.09
C GLY A 145 -3.70 -6.29 -0.13
N ALA A 146 -3.10 -5.22 -0.61
CA ALA A 146 -2.36 -4.29 0.23
C ALA A 146 -3.19 -3.04 0.49
N TYR A 147 -3.06 -2.45 1.69
CA TYR A 147 -3.67 -1.16 1.95
C TYR A 147 -2.64 -0.07 2.30
N HIS A 148 -3.03 1.15 1.97
CA HIS A 148 -2.32 2.39 2.28
C HIS A 148 -3.16 3.22 3.24
N PHE A 149 -2.63 3.51 4.42
CA PHE A 149 -3.25 4.44 5.36
C PHE A 149 -3.04 5.88 4.86
N TYR A 150 -4.14 6.54 4.49
CA TYR A 150 -4.09 7.83 3.81
C TYR A 150 -3.96 9.00 4.77
N ASN A 151 -2.97 9.84 4.58
CA ASN A 151 -2.78 11.06 5.35
C ASN A 151 -3.42 12.26 4.61
N PHE A 152 -4.46 12.84 5.18
CA PHE A 152 -5.22 13.94 4.58
C PHE A 152 -4.43 15.25 4.43
N CYS A 153 -3.26 15.36 5.07
CA CYS A 153 -2.37 16.52 4.98
C CYS A 153 -1.22 16.32 3.97
N LYS A 154 -1.21 15.22 3.23
CA LYS A 154 -0.20 14.90 2.20
C LYS A 154 -0.84 14.79 0.84
N THR A 155 -0.09 15.10 -0.22
CA THR A 155 -0.63 14.97 -1.57
C THR A 155 -0.89 13.52 -1.93
N GLY A 156 -1.97 13.25 -2.66
CA GLY A 156 -2.28 11.89 -3.11
C GLY A 156 -1.19 11.31 -4.02
N ALA A 157 -0.54 12.13 -4.83
CA ALA A 157 0.54 11.70 -5.71
C ALA A 157 1.78 11.20 -4.95
N GLU A 158 2.20 11.91 -3.89
CA GLU A 158 3.33 11.52 -3.03
C GLU A 158 3.05 10.20 -2.32
N GLN A 159 1.86 10.06 -1.76
CA GLN A 159 1.43 8.85 -1.06
C GLN A 159 1.36 7.64 -2.00
N ALA A 160 0.84 7.83 -3.22
CA ALA A 160 0.83 6.78 -4.24
C ALA A 160 2.24 6.33 -4.63
N ASP A 161 3.23 7.24 -4.69
CA ASP A 161 4.62 6.87 -4.97
C ASP A 161 5.22 5.99 -3.87
N ASN A 162 4.96 6.32 -2.59
CA ASN A 162 5.36 5.49 -1.46
C ASN A 162 4.76 4.07 -1.57
N PHE A 163 3.46 4.00 -1.85
CA PHE A 163 2.74 2.73 -1.99
C PHE A 163 3.27 1.88 -3.16
N ILE A 164 3.39 2.47 -4.34
CA ILE A 164 3.84 1.78 -5.56
C ILE A 164 5.29 1.28 -5.46
N LYS A 165 6.13 2.02 -4.74
CA LYS A 165 7.53 1.61 -4.46
C LYS A 165 7.58 0.39 -3.54
N THR A 166 6.60 0.23 -2.64
CA THR A 166 6.61 -0.78 -1.58
C THR A 166 5.92 -2.08 -1.99
N VAL A 167 4.75 -1.98 -2.65
CA VAL A 167 3.91 -3.14 -2.95
C VAL A 167 4.35 -3.80 -4.26
N PRO A 168 4.67 -5.10 -4.27
CA PRO A 168 5.04 -5.80 -5.50
C PRO A 168 3.86 -5.92 -6.46
N ARG A 169 4.16 -5.91 -7.76
CA ARG A 169 3.18 -6.20 -8.80
C ARG A 169 3.11 -7.70 -9.01
N GLU A 170 1.97 -8.27 -8.66
CA GLU A 170 1.69 -9.69 -8.79
C GLU A 170 0.31 -9.89 -9.39
N ASP A 171 0.16 -10.90 -10.23
CA ASP A 171 -1.15 -11.29 -10.78
C ASP A 171 -1.98 -12.01 -9.72
N GLY A 172 -3.30 -11.89 -9.82
CA GLY A 172 -4.22 -12.59 -8.93
C GLY A 172 -4.32 -12.02 -7.52
N VAL A 173 -3.78 -10.84 -7.27
CA VAL A 173 -3.98 -10.10 -6.01
C VAL A 173 -5.29 -9.30 -6.06
N LEU A 174 -5.91 -9.12 -4.91
CA LEU A 174 -7.09 -8.26 -4.78
C LEU A 174 -6.72 -6.81 -5.14
N PRO A 175 -7.69 -5.99 -5.55
CA PRO A 175 -7.45 -4.57 -5.76
C PRO A 175 -6.81 -3.95 -4.52
N MET A 176 -5.89 -3.01 -4.73
CA MET A 176 -5.27 -2.26 -3.66
C MET A 176 -6.31 -1.44 -2.90
N VAL A 177 -6.04 -1.11 -1.64
CA VAL A 177 -6.98 -0.38 -0.80
C VAL A 177 -6.39 0.97 -0.41
N ILE A 178 -7.22 1.99 -0.44
CA ILE A 178 -6.95 3.30 0.16
C ILE A 178 -7.78 3.36 1.44
N ASP A 179 -7.09 3.38 2.55
CA ASP A 179 -7.67 3.44 3.89
C ASP A 179 -7.85 4.91 4.28
N LEU A 180 -9.11 5.35 4.24
CA LEU A 180 -9.51 6.74 4.47
C LEU A 180 -10.06 6.90 5.90
N GLU A 181 -9.14 7.05 6.83
CA GLU A 181 -9.45 7.34 8.23
C GLU A 181 -8.79 8.62 8.70
N LEU A 182 -9.40 9.31 9.66
CA LEU A 182 -8.78 10.47 10.26
C LEU A 182 -7.67 10.03 11.22
N SER A 183 -6.50 10.63 11.07
CA SER A 183 -5.41 10.50 12.02
C SER A 183 -5.14 11.82 12.73
N ASN A 184 -4.52 11.77 13.91
CA ASN A 184 -4.12 12.98 14.63
C ASN A 184 -2.98 13.76 13.96
N ASP A 185 -2.38 13.20 12.92
CA ASP A 185 -1.25 13.78 12.20
C ASP A 185 -1.65 14.89 11.23
N CYS A 186 -2.96 15.08 11.04
CA CYS A 186 -3.51 16.10 10.17
C CYS A 186 -4.34 17.10 10.98
N SER A 187 -3.76 18.23 11.32
CA SER A 187 -4.41 19.27 12.14
C SER A 187 -5.48 20.09 11.38
N HIS A 188 -5.43 20.07 10.05
CA HIS A 188 -6.35 20.84 9.21
C HIS A 188 -6.79 20.01 8.02
N LEU A 189 -7.96 19.46 8.11
CA LEU A 189 -8.54 18.66 7.04
C LEU A 189 -8.79 19.51 5.78
N PRO A 190 -8.51 18.97 4.60
CA PRO A 190 -8.76 19.68 3.34
C PRO A 190 -10.25 19.84 3.09
N ALA A 191 -10.64 20.87 2.34
CA ALA A 191 -12.00 20.95 1.82
C ALA A 191 -12.25 19.81 0.83
N LYS A 192 -13.50 19.31 0.78
CA LYS A 192 -13.90 18.19 -0.07
C LYS A 192 -13.39 18.24 -1.51
N PRO A 193 -13.46 19.37 -2.26
CA PRO A 193 -12.94 19.40 -3.63
C PRO A 193 -11.43 19.18 -3.72
N ALA A 194 -10.66 19.71 -2.77
CA ALA A 194 -9.20 19.51 -2.72
C ALA A 194 -8.86 18.06 -2.41
N PHE A 195 -9.50 17.46 -1.41
CA PHE A 195 -9.35 16.04 -1.08
C PHE A 195 -9.67 15.15 -2.27
N LEU A 196 -10.81 15.37 -2.96
CA LEU A 196 -11.20 14.56 -4.11
C LEU A 196 -10.20 14.66 -5.28
N ASN A 197 -9.58 15.81 -5.49
CA ASN A 197 -8.50 15.96 -6.48
C ASN A 197 -7.25 15.16 -6.08
N ASP A 198 -6.85 15.20 -4.82
CA ASP A 198 -5.71 14.43 -4.30
C ASP A 198 -5.99 12.93 -4.33
N LEU A 199 -7.19 12.51 -3.94
CA LEU A 199 -7.63 11.11 -4.05
C LEU A 199 -7.60 10.62 -5.50
N ALA A 200 -8.10 11.42 -6.43
CA ALA A 200 -8.08 11.09 -7.85
C ALA A 200 -6.65 10.92 -8.39
N ALA A 201 -5.70 11.76 -7.94
CA ALA A 201 -4.28 11.63 -8.30
C ALA A 201 -3.67 10.33 -7.76
N PHE A 202 -3.96 9.95 -6.51
CA PHE A 202 -3.56 8.67 -5.92
C PHE A 202 -4.12 7.50 -6.74
N VAL A 203 -5.45 7.49 -6.94
CA VAL A 203 -6.16 6.44 -7.68
C VAL A 203 -5.59 6.25 -9.08
N ALA A 204 -5.36 7.35 -9.81
CA ALA A 204 -4.84 7.29 -11.19
C ALA A 204 -3.46 6.61 -11.23
N LYS A 205 -2.56 6.95 -10.30
CA LYS A 205 -1.21 6.34 -10.23
C LYS A 205 -1.27 4.86 -9.86
N VAL A 206 -2.06 4.50 -8.84
CA VAL A 206 -2.19 3.12 -8.39
C VAL A 206 -2.87 2.26 -9.46
N LYS A 207 -3.93 2.76 -10.08
CA LYS A 207 -4.58 2.06 -11.21
C LYS A 207 -3.64 1.85 -12.39
N ALA A 208 -2.83 2.85 -12.74
CA ALA A 208 -1.82 2.71 -13.80
C ALA A 208 -0.75 1.67 -13.44
N ALA A 209 -0.40 1.53 -12.15
CA ALA A 209 0.61 0.59 -11.69
C ALA A 209 0.11 -0.86 -11.62
N TYR A 210 -1.15 -1.07 -11.19
CA TYR A 210 -1.67 -2.42 -10.87
C TYR A 210 -2.83 -2.87 -11.77
N GLY A 211 -3.32 -2.04 -12.68
CA GLY A 211 -4.39 -2.38 -13.62
C GLY A 211 -5.81 -2.31 -13.03
N LEU A 212 -5.96 -2.31 -11.71
CA LEU A 212 -7.24 -2.34 -11.01
C LEU A 212 -7.54 -1.00 -10.34
N THR A 213 -8.82 -0.60 -10.33
CA THR A 213 -9.27 0.56 -9.55
C THR A 213 -9.21 0.21 -8.06
N PRO A 214 -8.55 1.01 -7.19
CA PRO A 214 -8.49 0.75 -5.77
C PRO A 214 -9.88 0.71 -5.11
N ILE A 215 -9.96 -0.07 -4.03
CA ILE A 215 -11.08 -0.07 -3.09
C ILE A 215 -10.88 1.10 -2.12
N LEU A 216 -11.96 1.75 -1.70
CA LEU A 216 -11.92 2.74 -0.63
C LEU A 216 -12.43 2.10 0.67
N TYR A 217 -11.54 2.00 1.67
CA TYR A 217 -11.95 1.69 3.04
C TYR A 217 -12.34 3.01 3.73
N ILE A 218 -13.48 3.00 4.40
CA ILE A 218 -14.12 4.18 4.96
C ILE A 218 -14.90 3.83 6.22
N ASN A 219 -15.03 4.79 7.10
CA ASN A 219 -16.12 4.83 8.09
C ASN A 219 -17.24 5.77 7.61
N LEU A 220 -18.38 5.74 8.30
CA LEU A 220 -19.55 6.55 7.92
C LEU A 220 -19.28 8.05 7.99
N GLY A 221 -18.44 8.51 8.93
CA GLY A 221 -18.08 9.93 9.04
C GLY A 221 -17.30 10.44 7.82
N ILE A 222 -16.32 9.68 7.36
CA ILE A 222 -15.56 9.98 6.13
C ILE A 222 -16.45 9.91 4.90
N TYR A 223 -17.36 8.93 4.86
CA TYR A 223 -18.32 8.85 3.77
C TYR A 223 -19.18 10.11 3.67
N ASP A 224 -19.82 10.51 4.74
CA ASP A 224 -20.71 11.68 4.76
C ASP A 224 -19.97 12.97 4.41
N GLU A 225 -18.75 13.17 4.94
CA GLU A 225 -17.95 14.39 4.74
C GLU A 225 -17.40 14.49 3.33
N TYR A 226 -16.80 13.38 2.81
CA TYR A 226 -15.97 13.45 1.60
C TYR A 226 -16.52 12.70 0.40
N LEU A 227 -17.20 11.56 0.61
CA LEU A 227 -17.50 10.64 -0.49
C LEU A 227 -18.97 10.62 -0.91
N LYS A 228 -19.88 11.10 -0.08
CA LYS A 228 -21.31 11.17 -0.43
C LYS A 228 -21.53 11.95 -1.73
N GLY A 229 -22.10 11.28 -2.73
CA GLY A 229 -22.23 11.79 -4.10
C GLY A 229 -20.94 11.83 -4.92
N ALA A 230 -19.85 11.27 -4.43
CA ALA A 230 -18.56 11.18 -5.13
C ALA A 230 -17.95 9.77 -5.12
N SER A 231 -18.66 8.77 -4.58
CA SER A 231 -18.23 7.36 -4.48
C SER A 231 -18.41 6.56 -5.77
N ALA A 232 -19.13 7.11 -6.75
CA ALA A 232 -19.45 6.42 -8.00
C ALA A 232 -18.20 5.85 -8.70
N GLY A 233 -18.22 4.55 -9.01
CA GLY A 233 -17.12 3.85 -9.67
C GLY A 233 -16.10 3.21 -8.73
N TYR A 234 -16.23 3.43 -7.43
CA TYR A 234 -15.40 2.75 -6.42
C TYR A 234 -16.15 1.58 -5.78
N LYS A 235 -15.39 0.56 -5.38
CA LYS A 235 -15.90 -0.44 -4.42
C LYS A 235 -15.61 0.08 -3.02
N LEU A 236 -16.59 -0.02 -2.15
CA LEU A 236 -16.48 0.43 -0.77
C LEU A 236 -16.22 -0.75 0.16
N TRP A 237 -15.28 -0.56 1.07
CA TRP A 237 -15.09 -1.39 2.24
C TRP A 237 -15.44 -0.56 3.47
N ILE A 238 -16.51 -0.94 4.16
CA ILE A 238 -17.11 -0.14 5.23
C ILE A 238 -16.62 -0.64 6.58
N ALA A 239 -16.10 0.26 7.42
CA ALA A 239 -15.90 0.02 8.84
C ALA A 239 -17.20 0.41 9.59
N ASP A 240 -17.95 -0.60 10.00
CA ASP A 240 -19.20 -0.39 10.75
C ASP A 240 -19.41 -1.50 11.79
N PRO A 241 -18.61 -1.54 12.86
CA PRO A 241 -18.77 -2.51 13.95
C PRO A 241 -19.90 -2.15 14.92
N SER A 242 -20.51 -0.97 14.78
CA SER A 242 -21.57 -0.50 15.66
C SER A 242 -22.96 -1.06 15.31
N HIS A 243 -23.09 -1.66 14.15
CA HIS A 243 -24.34 -2.25 13.68
C HIS A 243 -24.24 -3.76 13.50
N THR A 244 -25.35 -4.45 13.65
CA THR A 244 -25.46 -5.90 13.43
C THR A 244 -25.47 -6.30 11.96
N ALA A 245 -25.68 -5.33 11.05
CA ALA A 245 -25.61 -5.45 9.62
C ALA A 245 -25.05 -4.15 9.03
N PRO A 246 -24.34 -4.21 7.88
CA PRO A 246 -23.75 -3.02 7.27
C PRO A 246 -24.83 -2.02 6.90
N HIS A 247 -24.63 -0.77 7.25
CA HIS A 247 -25.55 0.31 7.00
C HIS A 247 -24.91 1.41 6.15
N MET A 248 -25.47 1.66 4.96
CA MET A 248 -25.15 2.83 4.16
C MET A 248 -26.35 3.77 4.11
N PRO A 249 -26.22 5.03 4.58
CA PRO A 249 -27.35 5.95 4.78
C PRO A 249 -28.16 6.27 3.53
N ASP A 250 -27.54 6.20 2.35
CA ASP A 250 -28.15 6.52 1.06
C ASP A 250 -28.34 5.30 0.13
N GLY A 251 -28.16 4.10 0.70
CA GLY A 251 -28.33 2.84 -0.04
C GLY A 251 -27.20 2.52 -1.02
N GLU A 252 -26.04 3.18 -0.89
CA GLU A 252 -24.85 2.83 -1.67
C GLU A 252 -24.46 1.38 -1.44
N SER A 253 -23.95 0.74 -2.51
CA SER A 253 -23.48 -0.63 -2.43
C SER A 253 -22.10 -0.70 -1.82
N TRP A 254 -21.86 -1.74 -1.04
CA TRP A 254 -20.56 -2.04 -0.45
C TRP A 254 -20.05 -3.41 -0.92
N ALA A 255 -18.75 -3.59 -0.91
CA ALA A 255 -18.10 -4.84 -1.29
C ALA A 255 -17.55 -5.61 -0.07
N PHE A 256 -17.01 -4.89 0.90
CA PHE A 256 -16.46 -5.46 2.13
C PHE A 256 -17.04 -4.73 3.33
N TRP A 257 -17.19 -5.45 4.43
CA TRP A 257 -17.63 -4.93 5.72
C TRP A 257 -16.68 -5.39 6.83
N GLN A 258 -16.03 -4.44 7.49
CA GLN A 258 -15.32 -4.67 8.74
C GLN A 258 -16.33 -4.52 9.87
N TYR A 259 -16.62 -5.65 10.51
CA TYR A 259 -17.70 -5.75 11.48
C TYR A 259 -17.23 -5.86 12.93
N SER A 260 -15.93 -6.03 13.16
CA SER A 260 -15.34 -6.06 14.49
C SER A 260 -13.87 -5.64 14.45
N TRP A 261 -13.44 -4.93 15.48
CA TRP A 261 -12.04 -4.57 15.75
C TRP A 261 -11.37 -5.44 16.81
N HIS A 262 -12.15 -6.33 17.46
CA HIS A 262 -11.71 -7.13 18.61
C HIS A 262 -11.87 -8.63 18.35
N GLY A 263 -11.63 -9.05 17.11
CA GLY A 263 -11.72 -10.45 16.73
C GLY A 263 -10.58 -11.29 17.28
N THR A 264 -10.85 -12.59 17.40
CA THR A 264 -9.82 -13.58 17.73
C THR A 264 -9.73 -14.60 16.62
N VAL A 265 -8.55 -14.76 16.04
CA VAL A 265 -8.28 -15.73 14.98
C VAL A 265 -7.10 -16.64 15.37
N PRO A 266 -7.27 -17.96 15.33
CA PRO A 266 -6.18 -18.89 15.59
C PRO A 266 -4.96 -18.58 14.71
N GLY A 267 -3.82 -18.33 15.33
CA GLY A 267 -2.59 -17.98 14.62
C GLY A 267 -2.19 -16.50 14.76
N ILE A 268 -3.05 -15.66 15.30
CA ILE A 268 -2.77 -14.26 15.65
C ILE A 268 -2.83 -14.15 17.17
N GLY A 269 -1.84 -13.50 17.76
CA GLY A 269 -1.72 -13.38 19.22
C GLY A 269 -2.39 -12.15 19.81
N ALA A 270 -2.78 -11.21 18.97
CA ALA A 270 -3.51 -9.99 19.31
C ALA A 270 -4.98 -10.08 18.87
N GLU A 271 -5.79 -9.12 19.30
CA GLU A 271 -7.10 -8.88 18.67
C GLU A 271 -6.86 -8.40 17.24
N VAL A 272 -7.72 -8.84 16.32
CA VAL A 272 -7.58 -8.57 14.88
C VAL A 272 -8.92 -8.15 14.28
N ASP A 273 -8.85 -7.30 13.26
CA ASP A 273 -10.01 -6.79 12.55
C ASP A 273 -10.65 -7.88 11.70
N LEU A 274 -11.97 -8.05 11.86
CA LEU A 274 -12.75 -9.10 11.18
C LEU A 274 -13.62 -8.51 10.08
N ASN A 275 -13.57 -9.18 8.93
CA ASN A 275 -14.20 -8.73 7.71
C ASN A 275 -15.04 -9.81 7.05
N VAL A 276 -16.03 -9.38 6.28
CA VAL A 276 -16.74 -10.22 5.31
C VAL A 276 -16.75 -9.56 3.94
N PHE A 277 -16.82 -10.39 2.92
CA PHE A 277 -17.05 -9.96 1.54
C PHE A 277 -18.52 -10.17 1.16
N ASN A 278 -19.12 -9.18 0.49
CA ASN A 278 -20.48 -9.21 -0.01
C ASN A 278 -20.58 -9.99 -1.33
N GLY A 279 -20.37 -11.30 -1.24
CA GLY A 279 -20.39 -12.20 -2.39
C GLY A 279 -19.82 -13.58 -2.06
N ASP A 280 -19.77 -14.42 -3.06
CA ASP A 280 -19.17 -15.77 -2.98
C ASP A 280 -17.68 -15.75 -3.32
N ALA A 281 -17.01 -16.89 -3.15
CA ALA A 281 -15.59 -17.05 -3.44
C ALA A 281 -15.24 -16.79 -4.91
N GLN A 282 -16.17 -17.10 -5.85
CA GLN A 282 -15.96 -16.83 -7.26
C GLN A 282 -16.04 -15.32 -7.56
N ALA A 283 -16.95 -14.61 -6.90
CA ALA A 283 -17.05 -13.16 -7.01
C ALA A 283 -15.78 -12.47 -6.43
N LEU A 284 -15.25 -12.95 -5.29
CA LEU A 284 -13.98 -12.46 -4.76
C LEU A 284 -12.84 -12.67 -5.77
N SER A 285 -12.75 -13.86 -6.37
CA SER A 285 -11.70 -14.18 -7.34
C SER A 285 -11.79 -13.30 -8.61
N ARG A 286 -12.99 -12.90 -9.03
CA ARG A 286 -13.17 -11.96 -10.15
C ARG A 286 -12.65 -10.56 -9.85
N LEU A 287 -12.59 -10.13 -8.58
CA LEU A 287 -12.00 -8.82 -8.21
C LEU A 287 -10.51 -8.73 -8.53
N ALA A 288 -9.81 -9.86 -8.52
CA ALA A 288 -8.38 -9.94 -8.80
C ALA A 288 -8.05 -9.98 -10.32
N GLN A 289 -9.05 -9.79 -11.16
CA GLN A 289 -8.90 -9.79 -12.64
C GLN A 289 -9.10 -8.37 -13.17
N PRO A 290 -8.22 -7.89 -14.07
CA PRO A 290 -8.34 -6.58 -14.71
C PRO A 290 -9.52 -6.49 -15.65
#